data_fc73fc8d1d682c432c199526a67e082b
#
_entry.id   fc73fc8d1d682c432c199526a67e082b
#
_cell.length_a   1.000
_cell.length_b   1.000
_cell.length_c   1.000
_cell.angle_alpha   90.00
_cell.angle_beta   90.00
_cell.angle_gamma   90.00
#
_symmetry.space_group_name_H-M   'P 1'
#
loop_
_entity.id
_entity.type
_entity.pdbx_description
1 polymer ?
#
loop_
_entity_poly.entity_id
_entity_poly.type
_entity_poly.pdbx_seq_one_letter_code
_entity_poly.pdbx_strand_id
1 'polypeptide(L)'
;MIHIKSYIKDNIDFLSKCSRQNDENTIIATFDVIGLYSNIPHCYRLEAIEYWVNKYPQLLDRFSKEFVLESTKFILENNNFQFDNIFYNQIKGTAMGTIFAPVYANLTMGYFELQFYDICRINFGHEQHNFIYQNWKRYLDDCQTLLQGDKINPDDLLSVLNSVHPSIQFTMEYSKKEIPFLDILIKRNNQKIWMDVYHKPTDTHRCLPFSSSHPNHCKKNIPFILARCIIIST
;
A
#
# COMPACT_ATOMS: atom_id res chain seq x y z
N MET A 1 11.54 -6.96 -0.51
CA MET A 1 10.56 -6.23 -1.33
C MET A 1 11.20 -5.28 -2.35
N ILE A 2 12.45 -5.50 -2.63
CA ILE A 2 13.30 -4.70 -3.55
C ILE A 2 12.76 -4.69 -4.99
N HIS A 3 11.95 -5.68 -5.37
CA HIS A 3 11.50 -5.86 -6.76
C HIS A 3 10.08 -5.35 -7.06
N ILE A 4 9.39 -4.78 -6.07
CA ILE A 4 8.06 -4.17 -6.26
C ILE A 4 8.24 -2.65 -6.34
N LYS A 5 8.09 -2.09 -7.54
CA LYS A 5 8.39 -0.69 -7.83
C LYS A 5 7.46 0.29 -7.10
N SER A 6 6.22 -0.08 -6.92
CA SER A 6 5.21 0.70 -6.22
C SER A 6 5.45 0.82 -4.72
N TYR A 7 6.15 -0.17 -4.15
CA TYR A 7 6.31 -0.28 -2.70
C TYR A 7 7.03 0.92 -2.10
N ILE A 8 6.43 1.48 -1.07
CA ILE A 8 7.03 2.46 -0.18
C ILE A 8 7.09 1.90 1.24
N LYS A 9 8.15 2.25 1.95
CA LYS A 9 8.43 1.75 3.30
C LYS A 9 7.77 2.60 4.38
N ASP A 10 7.77 3.90 4.18
CA ASP A 10 7.29 4.91 5.12
C ASP A 10 7.09 6.27 4.39
N ASN A 11 6.66 7.27 5.12
CA ASN A 11 6.46 8.64 4.62
C ASN A 11 7.73 9.22 3.98
N ILE A 12 8.91 8.96 4.54
CA ILE A 12 10.19 9.49 4.03
C ILE A 12 10.53 8.85 2.69
N ASP A 13 10.33 7.55 2.58
CA ASP A 13 10.54 6.82 1.33
C ASP A 13 9.55 7.31 0.24
N PHE A 14 8.30 7.59 0.61
CA PHE A 14 7.33 8.22 -0.29
C PHE A 14 7.81 9.58 -0.81
N LEU A 15 8.26 10.47 0.08
CA LEU A 15 8.76 11.79 -0.28
C LEU A 15 9.94 11.75 -1.26
N SER A 16 10.79 10.72 -1.13
CA SER A 16 11.93 10.51 -2.02
C SER A 16 11.55 9.98 -3.40
N LYS A 17 10.43 9.25 -3.50
CA LYS A 17 9.98 8.54 -4.71
C LYS A 17 8.84 9.24 -5.44
N CYS A 18 8.14 10.17 -4.78
CA CYS A 18 7.02 10.86 -5.38
C CYS A 18 7.49 11.87 -6.42
N SER A 19 6.86 11.83 -7.59
CA SER A 19 7.11 12.82 -8.63
C SER A 19 6.61 14.20 -8.18
N ARG A 20 7.41 15.22 -8.45
CA ARG A 20 7.03 16.63 -8.28
C ARG A 20 6.70 17.31 -9.62
N GLN A 21 6.71 16.52 -10.71
CA GLN A 21 6.30 17.02 -12.02
C GLN A 21 4.79 17.26 -12.04
N ASN A 22 4.40 18.37 -12.59
CA ASN A 22 3.04 18.83 -12.65
C ASN A 22 2.76 19.46 -14.01
N ASP A 23 1.62 19.16 -14.59
CA ASP A 23 1.04 19.91 -15.70
C ASP A 23 -0.32 20.49 -15.28
N GLU A 24 -0.91 21.33 -16.12
CA GLU A 24 -2.19 22.03 -15.80
C GLU A 24 -3.35 21.06 -15.52
N ASN A 25 -3.29 19.87 -16.07
CA ASN A 25 -4.34 18.85 -15.96
C ASN A 25 -4.04 17.73 -14.96
N THR A 26 -2.94 17.83 -14.20
CA THR A 26 -2.60 16.81 -13.22
C THR A 26 -3.66 16.67 -12.14
N ILE A 27 -4.10 15.46 -11.91
CA ILE A 27 -4.99 15.04 -10.81
C ILE A 27 -4.18 14.20 -9.84
N ILE A 28 -4.35 14.44 -8.54
CA ILE A 28 -3.79 13.60 -7.50
C ILE A 28 -4.90 12.63 -7.09
N ALA A 29 -4.64 11.31 -7.12
CA ALA A 29 -5.59 10.30 -6.72
C ALA A 29 -5.00 9.39 -5.65
N THR A 30 -5.82 9.01 -4.68
CA THR A 30 -5.53 8.01 -3.65
C THR A 30 -6.55 6.89 -3.72
N PHE A 31 -6.10 5.68 -3.38
CA PHE A 31 -6.93 4.50 -3.40
C PHE A 31 -6.71 3.72 -2.12
N ASP A 32 -7.76 3.11 -1.60
CA ASP A 32 -7.72 2.24 -0.43
C ASP A 32 -8.27 0.86 -0.78
N VAL A 33 -7.56 -0.20 -0.38
CA VAL A 33 -7.99 -1.59 -0.63
C VAL A 33 -9.01 -2.02 0.40
N ILE A 34 -10.22 -2.30 -0.02
CA ILE A 34 -11.30 -2.73 0.88
C ILE A 34 -10.95 -4.08 1.53
N GLY A 35 -10.61 -4.03 2.80
CA GLY A 35 -10.39 -5.23 3.60
C GLY A 35 -9.26 -6.13 3.09
N LEU A 36 -8.08 -5.56 2.79
CA LEU A 36 -6.91 -6.28 2.25
C LEU A 36 -6.62 -7.60 2.97
N TYR A 37 -6.61 -7.57 4.30
CA TYR A 37 -6.26 -8.75 5.10
C TYR A 37 -7.38 -9.80 5.19
N SER A 38 -8.64 -9.40 5.08
CA SER A 38 -9.80 -10.28 5.25
C SER A 38 -10.36 -10.85 3.94
N ASN A 39 -10.17 -10.15 2.82
CA ASN A 39 -10.90 -10.46 1.58
C ASN A 39 -10.14 -11.32 0.58
N ILE A 40 -8.81 -11.29 0.57
CA ILE A 40 -8.03 -12.00 -0.45
C ILE A 40 -8.05 -13.51 -0.20
N PRO A 41 -8.46 -14.35 -1.19
CA PRO A 41 -8.46 -15.80 -1.04
C PRO A 41 -7.05 -16.38 -0.88
N HIS A 42 -6.92 -17.49 -0.17
CA HIS A 42 -5.63 -18.16 0.02
C HIS A 42 -5.02 -18.63 -1.30
N CYS A 43 -5.84 -19.11 -2.27
CA CYS A 43 -5.34 -19.55 -3.58
C CYS A 43 -4.63 -18.44 -4.35
N TYR A 44 -5.25 -17.26 -4.47
CA TYR A 44 -4.64 -16.12 -5.17
C TYR A 44 -3.32 -15.67 -4.53
N ARG A 45 -3.27 -15.75 -3.22
CA ARG A 45 -2.06 -15.43 -2.48
C ARG A 45 -0.94 -16.44 -2.69
N LEU A 46 -1.27 -17.72 -2.75
CA LEU A 46 -0.28 -18.77 -3.07
C LEU A 46 0.25 -18.63 -4.49
N GLU A 47 -0.61 -18.31 -5.46
CA GLU A 47 -0.19 -17.97 -6.83
C GLU A 47 0.79 -16.80 -6.86
N ALA A 48 0.52 -15.75 -6.09
CA ALA A 48 1.43 -14.60 -5.99
C ALA A 48 2.80 -14.99 -5.43
N ILE A 49 2.85 -15.79 -4.36
CA ILE A 49 4.12 -16.27 -3.79
C ILE A 49 4.84 -17.15 -4.79
N GLU A 50 4.15 -18.08 -5.45
CA GLU A 50 4.73 -18.95 -6.46
C GLU A 50 5.33 -18.14 -7.62
N TYR A 51 4.62 -17.11 -8.10
CA TYR A 51 5.15 -16.21 -9.12
C TYR A 51 6.48 -15.56 -8.68
N TRP A 52 6.54 -15.01 -7.46
CA TRP A 52 7.75 -14.33 -6.99
C TRP A 52 8.91 -15.28 -6.77
N VAL A 53 8.65 -16.45 -6.25
CA VAL A 53 9.66 -17.52 -6.06
C VAL A 53 10.22 -18.00 -7.40
N ASN A 54 9.37 -18.20 -8.41
CA ASN A 54 9.79 -18.59 -9.75
C ASN A 54 10.60 -17.47 -10.44
N LYS A 55 10.20 -16.22 -10.26
CA LYS A 55 10.86 -15.06 -10.89
C LYS A 55 12.22 -14.74 -10.27
N TYR A 56 12.37 -15.00 -8.97
CA TYR A 56 13.58 -14.67 -8.21
C TYR A 56 14.07 -15.86 -7.37
N PRO A 57 14.44 -16.98 -7.99
CA PRO A 57 14.85 -18.19 -7.26
C PRO A 57 16.09 -17.98 -6.39
N GLN A 58 16.93 -17.00 -6.74
CA GLN A 58 18.12 -16.62 -5.94
C GLN A 58 17.79 -16.05 -4.57
N LEU A 59 16.53 -15.64 -4.30
CA LEU A 59 16.11 -15.15 -2.99
C LEU A 59 15.72 -16.26 -2.01
N LEU A 60 15.60 -17.49 -2.49
CA LEU A 60 15.26 -18.64 -1.65
C LEU A 60 16.41 -19.08 -0.73
N ASP A 61 17.65 -18.69 -1.07
CA ASP A 61 18.85 -19.07 -0.33
C ASP A 61 18.90 -20.61 -0.13
N ARG A 62 18.79 -21.06 1.13
CA ARG A 62 18.80 -22.47 1.54
C ARG A 62 17.44 -23.18 1.50
N PHE A 63 16.37 -22.47 1.20
CA PHE A 63 15.03 -23.06 1.20
C PHE A 63 14.62 -23.48 -0.21
N SER A 64 13.94 -24.63 -0.34
CA SER A 64 13.35 -25.02 -1.63
C SER A 64 12.06 -24.23 -1.88
N LYS A 65 11.65 -24.15 -3.16
CA LYS A 65 10.35 -23.56 -3.54
C LYS A 65 9.20 -24.28 -2.83
N GLU A 66 9.22 -25.59 -2.82
CA GLU A 66 8.20 -26.45 -2.20
C GLU A 66 8.08 -26.14 -0.71
N PHE A 67 9.22 -26.02 -0.01
CA PHE A 67 9.24 -25.66 1.40
C PHE A 67 8.56 -24.30 1.67
N VAL A 68 8.84 -23.29 0.84
CA VAL A 68 8.24 -21.95 0.99
C VAL A 68 6.74 -22.00 0.75
N LEU A 69 6.29 -22.69 -0.29
CA LEU A 69 4.85 -22.81 -0.61
C LEU A 69 4.08 -23.60 0.45
N GLU A 70 4.60 -24.77 0.87
CA GLU A 70 3.98 -25.60 1.91
C GLU A 70 3.92 -24.88 3.25
N SER A 71 5.01 -24.19 3.65
CA SER A 71 5.04 -23.40 4.88
C SER A 71 4.04 -22.23 4.83
N THR A 72 3.94 -21.56 3.69
CA THR A 72 2.95 -20.49 3.49
C THR A 72 1.53 -21.03 3.61
N LYS A 73 1.24 -22.14 2.94
CA LYS A 73 -0.07 -22.81 3.02
C LYS A 73 -0.39 -23.22 4.45
N PHE A 74 0.56 -23.85 5.14
CA PHE A 74 0.40 -24.25 6.53
C PHE A 74 0.05 -23.08 7.44
N ILE A 75 0.74 -21.94 7.33
CA ILE A 75 0.45 -20.73 8.11
C ILE A 75 -0.98 -20.22 7.84
N LEU A 76 -1.42 -20.24 6.59
CA LEU A 76 -2.74 -19.73 6.20
C LEU A 76 -3.89 -20.63 6.66
N GLU A 77 -3.70 -21.93 6.61
CA GLU A 77 -4.73 -22.93 6.95
C GLU A 77 -4.84 -23.19 8.45
N ASN A 78 -3.81 -22.84 9.24
CA ASN A 78 -3.77 -23.06 10.68
C ASN A 78 -3.87 -21.77 11.50
N ASN A 79 -4.65 -20.82 11.03
CA ASN A 79 -4.83 -19.54 11.66
C ASN A 79 -6.09 -19.52 12.52
N ASN A 80 -5.93 -19.78 13.81
CA ASN A 80 -7.05 -19.90 14.75
C ASN A 80 -7.20 -18.65 15.60
N PHE A 81 -8.42 -18.29 15.92
CA PHE A 81 -8.75 -17.24 16.87
C PHE A 81 -9.88 -17.70 17.82
N GLN A 82 -9.95 -17.07 18.98
CA GLN A 82 -10.98 -17.36 19.98
C GLN A 82 -11.93 -16.16 20.08
N PHE A 83 -13.23 -16.45 20.05
CA PHE A 83 -14.27 -15.48 20.31
C PHE A 83 -15.37 -16.16 21.16
N ASP A 84 -15.80 -15.53 22.25
CA ASP A 84 -16.81 -16.05 23.20
C ASP A 84 -16.53 -17.51 23.65
N ASN A 85 -15.26 -17.77 24.03
CA ASN A 85 -14.75 -19.10 24.43
C ASN A 85 -14.84 -20.21 23.37
N ILE A 86 -15.18 -19.87 22.12
CA ILE A 86 -15.21 -20.80 20.98
C ILE A 86 -14.01 -20.54 20.10
N PHE A 87 -13.35 -21.61 19.64
CA PHE A 87 -12.24 -21.52 18.71
C PHE A 87 -12.74 -21.59 17.27
N TYR A 88 -12.25 -20.66 16.45
CA TYR A 88 -12.56 -20.56 15.03
C TYR A 88 -11.27 -20.67 14.22
N ASN A 89 -11.36 -21.30 13.06
CA ASN A 89 -10.29 -21.29 12.06
C ASN A 89 -10.62 -20.27 10.98
N GLN A 90 -9.63 -19.42 10.63
CA GLN A 90 -9.78 -18.43 9.57
C GLN A 90 -9.61 -19.11 8.20
N ILE A 91 -10.68 -19.28 7.47
CA ILE A 91 -10.70 -19.95 6.16
C ILE A 91 -10.41 -19.00 4.97
N LYS A 92 -10.38 -17.70 5.20
CA LYS A 92 -10.13 -16.66 4.19
C LYS A 92 -9.34 -15.51 4.81
N GLY A 93 -8.52 -14.86 4.01
CA GLY A 93 -7.74 -13.74 4.50
C GLY A 93 -6.48 -14.15 5.26
N THR A 94 -5.92 -13.24 6.03
CA THR A 94 -4.73 -13.43 6.86
C THR A 94 -4.94 -12.76 8.21
N ALA A 95 -4.48 -13.38 9.29
CA ALA A 95 -4.58 -12.78 10.60
C ALA A 95 -3.77 -11.50 10.70
N MET A 96 -4.43 -10.44 11.14
CA MET A 96 -3.76 -9.20 11.51
C MET A 96 -2.87 -9.44 12.73
N GLY A 97 -1.67 -8.85 12.74
CA GLY A 97 -0.73 -8.95 13.85
C GLY A 97 0.33 -10.05 13.72
N THR A 98 0.25 -10.92 12.73
CA THR A 98 1.34 -11.86 12.45
C THR A 98 2.47 -11.15 11.71
N ILE A 99 3.74 -11.50 12.02
CA ILE A 99 4.93 -10.93 11.35
C ILE A 99 4.90 -11.23 9.83
N PHE A 100 4.29 -12.33 9.46
CA PHE A 100 4.16 -12.79 8.08
C PHE A 100 3.18 -11.92 7.25
N ALA A 101 2.10 -11.43 7.86
CA ALA A 101 0.99 -10.80 7.16
C ALA A 101 1.38 -9.55 6.29
N PRO A 102 2.17 -8.58 6.76
CA PRO A 102 2.54 -7.43 5.95
C PRO A 102 3.42 -7.78 4.75
N VAL A 103 4.36 -8.71 4.90
CA VAL A 103 5.24 -9.17 3.82
C VAL A 103 4.42 -9.86 2.74
N TYR A 104 3.57 -10.75 3.17
CA TYR A 104 2.70 -11.53 2.33
C TYR A 104 1.67 -10.66 1.58
N ALA A 105 1.03 -9.71 2.27
CA ALA A 105 0.14 -8.74 1.64
C ALA A 105 0.87 -7.93 0.57
N ASN A 106 2.09 -7.47 0.84
CA ASN A 106 2.89 -6.73 -0.13
C ASN A 106 3.25 -7.55 -1.38
N LEU A 107 3.59 -8.83 -1.22
CA LEU A 107 3.88 -9.72 -2.35
C LEU A 107 2.62 -9.97 -3.19
N THR A 108 1.49 -10.20 -2.53
CA THR A 108 0.19 -10.39 -3.21
C THR A 108 -0.22 -9.14 -3.99
N MET A 109 -0.13 -7.98 -3.37
CA MET A 109 -0.45 -6.72 -4.04
C MET A 109 0.54 -6.41 -5.17
N GLY A 110 1.82 -6.72 -5.01
CA GLY A 110 2.79 -6.58 -6.10
C GLY A 110 2.48 -7.48 -7.30
N TYR A 111 1.96 -8.69 -7.09
CA TYR A 111 1.48 -9.56 -8.15
C TYR A 111 0.22 -9.02 -8.83
N PHE A 112 -0.74 -8.53 -8.04
CA PHE A 112 -1.92 -7.83 -8.54
C PHE A 112 -1.56 -6.63 -9.43
N GLU A 113 -0.60 -5.82 -9.00
CA GLU A 113 -0.16 -4.63 -9.74
C GLU A 113 0.45 -4.97 -11.10
N LEU A 114 1.10 -6.12 -11.27
CA LEU A 114 1.58 -6.56 -12.58
C LEU A 114 0.42 -6.77 -13.56
N GLN A 115 -0.64 -7.43 -13.10
CA GLN A 115 -1.85 -7.66 -13.89
C GLN A 115 -2.56 -6.32 -14.18
N PHE A 116 -2.66 -5.46 -13.18
CA PHE A 116 -3.20 -4.11 -13.33
C PHE A 116 -2.46 -3.29 -14.41
N TYR A 117 -1.13 -3.29 -14.40
CA TYR A 117 -0.35 -2.57 -15.40
C TYR A 117 -0.56 -3.12 -16.82
N ASP A 118 -0.69 -4.42 -16.99
CA ASP A 118 -0.99 -5.02 -18.29
C ASP A 118 -2.38 -4.59 -18.81
N ILE A 119 -3.39 -4.55 -17.94
CA ILE A 119 -4.73 -4.06 -18.29
C ILE A 119 -4.71 -2.56 -18.58
N CYS A 120 -3.98 -1.75 -17.81
CA CYS A 120 -3.78 -0.33 -18.10
C CYS A 120 -3.18 -0.10 -19.49
N ARG A 121 -2.21 -0.91 -19.89
CA ARG A 121 -1.57 -0.82 -21.21
C ARG A 121 -2.58 -1.07 -22.34
N ILE A 122 -3.49 -2.01 -22.15
CA ILE A 122 -4.55 -2.35 -23.13
C ILE A 122 -5.58 -1.24 -23.22
N ASN A 123 -6.05 -0.70 -22.08
CA ASN A 123 -7.16 0.27 -22.05
C ASN A 123 -6.71 1.71 -22.33
N PHE A 124 -5.53 2.13 -21.86
CA PHE A 124 -5.08 3.53 -21.92
C PHE A 124 -3.87 3.75 -22.85
N GLY A 125 -3.34 2.67 -23.44
CA GLY A 125 -2.17 2.72 -24.32
C GLY A 125 -0.83 2.84 -23.56
N HIS A 126 0.26 2.78 -24.32
CA HIS A 126 1.61 2.64 -23.77
C HIS A 126 2.08 3.88 -22.99
N GLU A 127 1.74 5.07 -23.47
CA GLU A 127 2.14 6.33 -22.83
C GLU A 127 1.53 6.46 -21.43
N GLN A 128 0.22 6.25 -21.31
CA GLN A 128 -0.49 6.37 -20.04
C GLN A 128 -0.14 5.23 -19.08
N HIS A 129 0.03 4.02 -19.59
CA HIS A 129 0.59 2.92 -18.81
C HIS A 129 1.93 3.32 -18.18
N ASN A 130 2.87 3.86 -18.94
CA ASN A 130 4.18 4.26 -18.42
C ASN A 130 4.05 5.37 -17.37
N PHE A 131 3.15 6.33 -17.61
CA PHE A 131 2.90 7.41 -16.64
C PHE A 131 2.37 6.86 -15.32
N ILE A 132 1.35 6.00 -15.35
CA ILE A 132 0.80 5.32 -14.15
C ILE A 132 1.90 4.48 -13.48
N TYR A 133 2.60 3.65 -14.22
CA TYR A 133 3.66 2.78 -13.71
C TYR A 133 4.78 3.54 -12.98
N GLN A 134 5.13 4.76 -13.43
CA GLN A 134 6.12 5.59 -12.79
C GLN A 134 5.60 6.26 -11.51
N ASN A 135 4.33 6.66 -11.50
CA ASN A 135 3.74 7.46 -10.44
C ASN A 135 2.98 6.65 -9.38
N TRP A 136 2.62 5.39 -9.65
CA TRP A 136 1.94 4.53 -8.70
C TRP A 136 2.83 4.19 -7.51
N LYS A 137 2.37 4.55 -6.30
CA LYS A 137 3.04 4.28 -5.03
C LYS A 137 2.06 3.58 -4.09
N ARG A 138 2.55 2.61 -3.30
CA ARG A 138 1.71 1.85 -2.39
C ARG A 138 2.40 1.59 -1.05
N TYR A 139 1.66 1.89 0.01
CA TYR A 139 1.95 1.50 1.38
C TYR A 139 0.87 0.53 1.86
N LEU A 140 1.14 -0.78 1.84
CA LEU A 140 0.18 -1.85 2.13
C LEU A 140 -1.09 -1.75 1.29
N ASP A 141 -2.16 -1.26 1.87
CA ASP A 141 -3.49 -1.02 1.30
C ASP A 141 -3.67 0.39 0.72
N ASP A 142 -2.93 1.36 1.22
CA ASP A 142 -2.99 2.73 0.72
C ASP A 142 -2.18 2.89 -0.57
N CYS A 143 -2.81 3.35 -1.64
CA CYS A 143 -2.16 3.63 -2.91
C CYS A 143 -2.31 5.10 -3.30
N GLN A 144 -1.31 5.63 -4.01
CA GLN A 144 -1.32 6.99 -4.52
C GLN A 144 -0.78 7.02 -5.95
N THR A 145 -1.36 7.86 -6.81
CA THR A 145 -0.82 8.14 -8.13
C THR A 145 -1.14 9.57 -8.58
N LEU A 146 -0.39 10.00 -9.59
CA LEU A 146 -0.73 11.19 -10.38
C LEU A 146 -1.39 10.73 -11.68
N LEU A 147 -2.36 11.48 -12.17
CA LEU A 147 -3.04 11.25 -13.45
C LEU A 147 -2.98 12.49 -14.32
N GLN A 148 -2.93 12.31 -15.63
CA GLN A 148 -3.15 13.35 -16.61
C GLN A 148 -4.66 13.40 -16.91
N GLY A 149 -5.37 14.35 -16.29
CA GLY A 149 -6.82 14.40 -16.29
C GLY A 149 -7.46 14.73 -17.63
N ASP A 150 -6.69 15.14 -18.63
CA ASP A 150 -7.09 15.29 -20.03
C ASP A 150 -7.02 13.98 -20.82
N LYS A 151 -6.34 12.97 -20.29
CA LYS A 151 -6.12 11.67 -20.96
C LYS A 151 -6.78 10.50 -20.25
N ILE A 152 -6.91 10.55 -18.94
CA ILE A 152 -7.51 9.47 -18.12
C ILE A 152 -8.52 10.08 -17.15
N ASN A 153 -9.76 9.61 -17.23
CA ASN A 153 -10.74 9.86 -16.18
C ASN A 153 -10.41 8.98 -14.95
N PRO A 154 -10.36 9.54 -13.74
CA PRO A 154 -10.13 8.76 -12.52
C PRO A 154 -11.08 7.57 -12.34
N ASP A 155 -12.37 7.74 -12.68
CA ASP A 155 -13.37 6.66 -12.55
C ASP A 155 -13.12 5.50 -13.52
N ASP A 156 -12.57 5.77 -14.70
CA ASP A 156 -12.16 4.72 -15.64
C ASP A 156 -10.98 3.93 -15.09
N LEU A 157 -10.02 4.61 -14.46
CA LEU A 157 -8.89 3.94 -13.80
C LEU A 157 -9.36 3.07 -12.62
N LEU A 158 -10.30 3.57 -11.80
CA LEU A 158 -10.90 2.79 -10.72
C LEU A 158 -11.61 1.55 -11.27
N SER A 159 -12.34 1.69 -12.36
CA SER A 159 -13.04 0.58 -13.02
C SER A 159 -12.07 -0.49 -13.51
N VAL A 160 -10.96 -0.07 -14.14
CA VAL A 160 -9.88 -0.98 -14.55
C VAL A 160 -9.26 -1.66 -13.34
N LEU A 161 -8.96 -0.92 -12.29
CA LEU A 161 -8.36 -1.44 -11.06
C LEU A 161 -9.26 -2.51 -10.41
N ASN A 162 -10.57 -2.25 -10.32
CA ASN A 162 -11.56 -3.16 -9.76
C ASN A 162 -11.89 -4.37 -10.67
N SER A 163 -11.51 -4.33 -11.95
CA SER A 163 -11.69 -5.45 -12.87
C SER A 163 -10.61 -6.52 -12.79
N VAL A 164 -9.45 -6.22 -12.18
CA VAL A 164 -8.29 -7.11 -12.16
C VAL A 164 -8.57 -8.41 -11.40
N HIS A 165 -9.20 -8.31 -10.23
CA HIS A 165 -9.53 -9.48 -9.42
C HIS A 165 -10.79 -9.26 -8.58
N PRO A 166 -11.77 -10.17 -8.59
CA PRO A 166 -13.07 -9.95 -7.95
C PRO A 166 -13.01 -9.78 -6.42
N SER A 167 -12.00 -10.33 -5.76
CA SER A 167 -11.84 -10.24 -4.29
C SER A 167 -11.00 -9.05 -3.83
N ILE A 168 -10.42 -8.26 -4.74
CA ILE A 168 -9.62 -7.08 -4.42
C ILE A 168 -10.33 -5.88 -5.02
N GLN A 169 -10.95 -5.10 -4.17
CA GLN A 169 -11.73 -3.92 -4.57
C GLN A 169 -11.15 -2.68 -3.90
N PHE A 170 -11.21 -1.58 -4.62
CA PHE A 170 -10.66 -0.30 -4.18
C PHE A 170 -11.76 0.75 -4.08
N THR A 171 -11.64 1.62 -3.12
CA THR A 171 -12.24 2.94 -3.11
C THR A 171 -11.23 3.96 -3.62
N MET A 172 -11.70 5.13 -4.04
CA MET A 172 -10.86 6.18 -4.58
C MET A 172 -11.32 7.56 -4.10
N GLU A 173 -10.35 8.40 -3.81
CA GLU A 173 -10.52 9.84 -3.69
C GLU A 173 -9.56 10.53 -4.65
N TYR A 174 -9.97 11.67 -5.23
CA TYR A 174 -9.09 12.44 -6.08
C TYR A 174 -9.35 13.95 -5.97
N SER A 175 -8.31 14.73 -6.24
CA SER A 175 -8.37 16.18 -6.16
C SER A 175 -7.41 16.83 -7.16
N LYS A 176 -7.79 18.02 -7.63
CA LYS A 176 -6.90 18.90 -8.41
C LYS A 176 -6.11 19.87 -7.54
N LYS A 177 -6.39 19.94 -6.24
CA LYS A 177 -5.77 20.91 -5.31
C LYS A 177 -4.93 20.24 -4.25
N GLU A 178 -5.54 19.41 -3.44
CA GLU A 178 -4.87 18.73 -2.33
C GLU A 178 -5.60 17.45 -1.95
N ILE A 179 -4.85 16.48 -1.43
CA ILE A 179 -5.37 15.22 -0.92
C ILE A 179 -4.41 14.65 0.15
N PRO A 180 -4.94 14.08 1.23
CA PRO A 180 -4.10 13.38 2.21
C PRO A 180 -3.65 12.02 1.68
N PHE A 181 -2.42 11.64 1.99
CA PHE A 181 -1.89 10.30 1.80
C PHE A 181 -0.97 9.95 2.96
N LEU A 182 -1.30 8.94 3.74
CA LEU A 182 -0.67 8.63 5.02
C LEU A 182 -0.71 9.86 5.97
N ASP A 183 0.45 10.29 6.48
CA ASP A 183 0.57 11.51 7.29
C ASP A 183 1.04 12.72 6.47
N ILE A 184 0.87 12.69 5.15
CA ILE A 184 1.31 13.72 4.22
C ILE A 184 0.09 14.33 3.52
N LEU A 185 0.03 15.65 3.47
CA LEU A 185 -0.90 16.39 2.64
C LEU A 185 -0.20 16.76 1.32
N ILE A 186 -0.59 16.10 0.25
CA ILE A 186 -0.07 16.40 -1.08
C ILE A 186 -0.86 17.58 -1.63
N LYS A 187 -0.17 18.68 -1.91
CA LYS A 187 -0.75 19.93 -2.42
C LYS A 187 -0.24 20.22 -3.82
N ARG A 188 -1.11 20.80 -4.63
CA ARG A 188 -0.79 21.19 -6.00
C ARG A 188 -1.24 22.63 -6.30
N ASN A 189 -0.40 23.37 -6.99
CA ASN A 189 -0.78 24.58 -7.71
C ASN A 189 -0.42 24.42 -9.20
N ASN A 190 -0.65 25.45 -10.00
CA ASN A 190 -0.41 25.40 -11.46
C ASN A 190 1.03 25.12 -11.87
N GLN A 191 2.00 25.15 -10.95
CA GLN A 191 3.42 25.04 -11.27
C GLN A 191 4.14 23.89 -10.54
N LYS A 192 3.68 23.50 -9.36
CA LYS A 192 4.40 22.54 -8.50
C LYS A 192 3.45 21.65 -7.70
N ILE A 193 3.93 20.45 -7.42
CA ILE A 193 3.42 19.58 -6.34
C ILE A 193 4.38 19.74 -5.16
N TRP A 194 3.83 20.04 -3.99
CA TRP A 194 4.57 20.07 -2.73
C TRP A 194 3.83 19.29 -1.65
N MET A 195 4.48 19.00 -0.58
CA MET A 195 3.98 18.15 0.48
C MET A 195 4.10 18.87 1.80
N ASP A 196 3.10 18.63 2.66
CA ASP A 196 2.98 19.19 3.98
C ASP A 196 2.59 18.08 4.96
N VAL A 197 2.71 18.31 6.25
CA VAL A 197 2.22 17.36 7.26
C VAL A 197 0.70 17.36 7.26
N TYR A 198 0.11 16.18 7.20
CA TYR A 198 -1.34 16.04 7.35
C TYR A 198 -1.70 15.68 8.79
N HIS A 199 -2.54 16.49 9.37
CA HIS A 199 -3.17 16.21 10.67
C HIS A 199 -4.62 15.82 10.46
N LYS A 200 -4.98 14.61 10.90
CA LYS A 200 -6.37 14.16 10.83
C LYS A 200 -7.27 15.12 11.62
N PRO A 201 -8.49 15.42 11.16
CA PRO A 201 -9.43 16.29 11.91
C PRO A 201 -9.73 15.79 13.34
N THR A 202 -9.55 14.49 13.58
CA THR A 202 -9.72 13.86 14.89
C THR A 202 -8.45 13.91 15.75
N ASP A 203 -7.33 14.42 15.23
CA ASP A 203 -6.09 14.52 15.98
C ASP A 203 -6.22 15.64 17.04
N THR A 204 -6.11 15.23 18.28
CA THR A 204 -6.17 16.15 19.44
C THR A 204 -4.83 16.78 19.77
N HIS A 205 -3.77 16.48 19.01
CA HIS A 205 -2.37 16.88 19.28
C HIS A 205 -1.87 16.51 20.70
N ARG A 206 -2.51 15.53 21.34
CA ARG A 206 -2.13 15.08 22.67
C ARG A 206 -1.03 14.05 22.58
N CYS A 207 0.10 14.37 23.15
CA CYS A 207 1.17 13.42 23.36
C CYS A 207 0.86 12.51 24.56
N LEU A 208 1.46 11.33 24.55
CA LEU A 208 1.39 10.39 25.65
C LEU A 208 1.95 11.04 26.94
N PRO A 209 1.19 11.13 28.04
CA PRO A 209 1.66 11.69 29.30
C PRO A 209 2.88 10.89 29.81
N PHE A 210 3.87 11.59 30.36
CA PHE A 210 5.07 10.93 30.92
C PHE A 210 4.73 10.00 32.10
N SER A 211 3.64 10.30 32.83
CA SER A 211 3.11 9.49 33.94
C SER A 211 2.37 8.22 33.48
N SER A 212 2.17 8.02 32.18
CA SER A 212 1.46 6.84 31.70
C SER A 212 2.24 5.53 31.95
N SER A 213 1.54 4.40 32.01
CA SER A 213 2.12 3.07 32.24
C SER A 213 2.89 2.50 31.04
N HIS A 214 3.01 3.24 29.94
CA HIS A 214 3.75 2.79 28.75
C HIS A 214 5.26 2.65 29.05
N PRO A 215 5.94 1.74 28.32
CA PRO A 215 7.38 1.56 28.45
C PRO A 215 8.17 2.86 28.26
N ASN A 216 9.25 3.03 28.99
CA ASN A 216 10.05 4.27 28.98
C ASN A 216 10.61 4.62 27.59
N HIS A 217 10.94 3.61 26.75
CA HIS A 217 11.42 3.86 25.40
C HIS A 217 10.35 4.52 24.51
N CYS A 218 9.07 4.16 24.67
CA CYS A 218 7.98 4.80 23.94
C CYS A 218 7.91 6.29 24.30
N LYS A 219 7.93 6.61 25.61
CA LYS A 219 7.87 8.00 26.10
C LYS A 219 9.06 8.84 25.67
N LYS A 220 10.28 8.28 25.72
CA LYS A 220 11.51 8.98 25.32
C LYS A 220 11.61 9.21 23.81
N ASN A 221 10.95 8.39 22.99
CA ASN A 221 10.98 8.52 21.54
C ASN A 221 10.02 9.57 20.98
N ILE A 222 9.03 10.04 21.77
CA ILE A 222 8.06 11.03 21.31
C ILE A 222 8.70 12.31 20.75
N PRO A 223 9.64 12.98 21.45
CA PRO A 223 10.31 14.18 20.92
C PRO A 223 11.05 13.91 19.60
N PHE A 224 11.69 12.75 19.50
CA PHE A 224 12.40 12.36 18.28
C PHE A 224 11.45 12.13 17.10
N ILE A 225 10.30 11.49 17.32
CA ILE A 225 9.28 11.27 16.30
C ILE A 225 8.70 12.60 15.84
N LEU A 226 8.37 13.50 16.78
CA LEU A 226 7.84 14.84 16.47
C LEU A 226 8.86 15.66 15.66
N ALA A 227 10.14 15.64 16.05
CA ALA A 227 11.21 16.32 15.29
C ALA A 227 11.35 15.77 13.86
N ARG A 228 11.19 14.45 13.66
CA ARG A 228 11.19 13.86 12.32
C ARG A 228 10.01 14.33 11.46
N CYS A 229 8.83 14.52 12.06
CA CYS A 229 7.68 15.06 11.33
C CYS A 229 7.95 16.48 10.80
N ILE A 230 8.67 17.32 11.56
CA ILE A 230 9.00 18.68 11.13
C ILE A 230 9.96 18.69 9.91
N ILE A 231 10.93 17.77 9.87
CA ILE A 231 11.87 17.63 8.74
C ILE A 231 11.15 17.26 7.44
N ILE A 232 9.99 16.62 7.54
CA ILE A 232 9.17 16.24 6.39
C ILE A 232 8.47 17.47 5.76
N SER A 233 8.22 18.52 6.55
CA SER A 233 7.49 19.74 6.13
C SER A 233 8.41 20.86 5.58
N THR A 234 9.71 20.67 5.57
CA THR A 234 10.70 21.60 4.96
C THR A 234 11.24 21.03 3.66
#